data_d381c9066e703f18a6662d2554f781eb
#
_entry.id   d381c9066e703f18a6662d2554f781eb
#
_cell.length_a   1.000
_cell.length_b   1.000
_cell.length_c   1.000
_cell.angle_alpha   90.00
_cell.angle_beta   90.00
_cell.angle_gamma   90.00
#
_symmetry.space_group_name_H-M   'P 1'
#
loop_
_entity.id
_entity.type
_entity.pdbx_description
1 polymer ?
#
loop_
_entity_poly.entity_id
_entity_poly.type
_entity_poly.pdbx_seq_one_letter_code
_entity_poly.pdbx_strand_id
1 'polypeptide(L)'
;MVGIKTDIGNVRKLNEDYADYICREEYSLYVVTDGMGGHNAGELASKIACEEVITFVKSNFNTINKEEVLKKAIEYANLKVYEFGHSDKEYNGMGTTLVACLVTNEFIQVANVGDSSCFGIKNEVITKITKDHSLVQELLDIGSITNEEAKRHPQKNIITRAIGTKNLVEIDLFVVEKNKFDLFMLCTDGLTNEVNLNDVINTLRGEENLENACEKLISLSKSKGGRDNITVILFGGEV
;
A
#
# COMPACT_ATOMS: atom_id res chain seq x y z
N MET A 1 13.65 12.93 -0.22
CA MET A 1 14.44 11.68 -0.22
C MET A 1 13.46 10.51 -0.19
N VAL A 2 13.64 9.48 -1.04
CA VAL A 2 12.74 8.31 -1.16
C VAL A 2 13.57 7.04 -1.17
N GLY A 3 13.11 6.00 -0.48
CA GLY A 3 13.59 4.64 -0.59
C GLY A 3 12.44 3.75 -1.04
N ILE A 4 12.68 2.86 -1.98
CA ILE A 4 11.69 1.89 -2.50
C ILE A 4 12.35 0.54 -2.70
N LYS A 5 11.68 -0.54 -2.25
CA LYS A 5 12.16 -1.90 -2.47
C LYS A 5 10.99 -2.87 -2.56
N THR A 6 11.09 -3.81 -3.49
CA THR A 6 10.20 -4.96 -3.60
C THR A 6 11.03 -6.23 -3.72
N ASP A 7 10.55 -7.33 -3.15
CA ASP A 7 11.21 -8.64 -3.18
C ASP A 7 10.16 -9.76 -3.20
N ILE A 8 10.43 -10.81 -3.94
CA ILE A 8 9.53 -11.97 -4.09
C ILE A 8 9.31 -12.75 -2.77
N GLY A 9 10.18 -12.53 -1.76
CA GLY A 9 10.19 -13.34 -0.55
C GLY A 9 10.91 -14.68 -0.73
N ASN A 10 10.72 -15.58 0.25
CA ASN A 10 11.39 -16.88 0.25
C ASN A 10 10.53 -18.02 -0.28
N VAL A 11 9.22 -17.85 -0.39
CA VAL A 11 8.25 -18.93 -0.65
C VAL A 11 7.51 -18.77 -1.96
N ARG A 12 7.17 -17.56 -2.34
CA ARG A 12 6.42 -17.26 -3.56
C ARG A 12 7.28 -17.52 -4.81
N LYS A 13 6.65 -17.79 -5.95
CA LYS A 13 7.31 -18.02 -7.24
C LYS A 13 7.22 -16.81 -8.17
N LEU A 14 6.27 -15.92 -7.91
CA LEU A 14 6.04 -14.68 -8.63
C LEU A 14 5.98 -13.55 -7.62
N ASN A 15 6.37 -12.36 -8.03
CA ASN A 15 6.14 -11.14 -7.28
C ASN A 15 4.91 -10.46 -7.88
N GLU A 16 3.80 -10.50 -7.15
CA GLU A 16 2.54 -9.88 -7.52
C GLU A 16 2.38 -8.50 -6.90
N ASP A 17 3.33 -8.08 -6.05
CA ASP A 17 3.42 -6.70 -5.56
C ASP A 17 3.93 -5.77 -6.65
N TYR A 18 3.47 -4.52 -6.61
CA TYR A 18 4.02 -3.46 -7.42
C TYR A 18 4.06 -2.15 -6.62
N ALA A 19 5.07 -1.32 -6.86
CA ALA A 19 5.18 -0.02 -6.22
C ALA A 19 5.90 0.95 -7.14
N ASP A 20 5.45 2.19 -7.14
CA ASP A 20 6.09 3.27 -7.88
C ASP A 20 5.75 4.62 -7.24
N TYR A 21 6.47 5.66 -7.66
CA TYR A 21 6.24 7.01 -7.18
C TYR A 21 6.57 8.07 -8.23
N ILE A 22 6.04 9.25 -8.04
CA ILE A 22 6.39 10.44 -8.82
C ILE A 22 6.58 11.62 -7.88
N CYS A 23 7.69 12.36 -8.05
CA CYS A 23 7.95 13.63 -7.39
C CYS A 23 7.93 14.77 -8.41
N ARG A 24 7.21 15.83 -8.08
CA ARG A 24 7.09 17.07 -8.84
C ARG A 24 7.27 18.26 -7.90
N GLU A 25 7.42 19.44 -8.44
CA GLU A 25 7.55 20.67 -7.65
C GLU A 25 6.33 20.97 -6.78
N GLU A 26 5.11 20.60 -7.23
CA GLU A 26 3.86 20.89 -6.55
C GLU A 26 3.33 19.72 -5.72
N TYR A 27 3.75 18.47 -6.00
CA TYR A 27 3.31 17.28 -5.30
C TYR A 27 4.27 16.09 -5.44
N SER A 28 4.17 15.19 -4.50
CA SER A 28 4.73 13.83 -4.60
C SER A 28 3.62 12.80 -4.37
N LEU A 29 3.62 11.73 -5.15
CA LEU A 29 2.67 10.64 -5.04
C LEU A 29 3.43 9.32 -4.93
N TYR A 30 3.07 8.52 -3.94
CA TYR A 30 3.62 7.19 -3.65
C TYR A 30 2.50 6.18 -3.68
N VAL A 31 2.71 5.04 -4.34
CA VAL A 31 1.68 4.00 -4.50
C VAL A 31 2.31 2.63 -4.28
N VAL A 32 1.64 1.79 -3.49
CA VAL A 32 1.97 0.38 -3.26
C VAL A 32 0.71 -0.44 -3.51
N THR A 33 0.85 -1.55 -4.20
CA THR A 33 -0.22 -2.46 -4.59
C THR A 33 0.24 -3.90 -4.37
N ASP A 34 -0.66 -4.76 -3.90
CA ASP A 34 -0.46 -6.20 -3.66
C ASP A 34 -1.48 -6.96 -4.49
N GLY A 35 -0.99 -7.63 -5.51
CA GLY A 35 -1.81 -8.29 -6.51
C GLY A 35 -2.33 -9.64 -6.06
N MET A 36 -3.58 -9.93 -6.42
CA MET A 36 -4.21 -11.22 -6.18
C MET A 36 -4.88 -11.75 -7.44
N GLY A 37 -4.78 -13.06 -7.63
CA GLY A 37 -5.39 -13.74 -8.78
C GLY A 37 -4.74 -15.09 -9.05
N GLY A 38 -5.34 -15.85 -9.98
CA GLY A 38 -4.73 -17.07 -10.49
C GLY A 38 -3.70 -16.78 -11.60
N HIS A 39 -2.69 -17.63 -11.75
CA HIS A 39 -1.61 -17.47 -12.76
C HIS A 39 -0.88 -16.12 -12.60
N ASN A 40 -0.77 -15.32 -13.67
CA ASN A 40 -0.10 -14.00 -13.65
C ASN A 40 -1.08 -12.83 -13.48
N ALA A 41 -2.31 -13.10 -13.09
CA ALA A 41 -3.36 -12.09 -13.06
C ALA A 41 -3.15 -11.06 -11.92
N GLY A 42 -2.59 -11.47 -10.78
CA GLY A 42 -2.26 -10.58 -9.67
C GLY A 42 -1.16 -9.59 -10.02
N GLU A 43 -0.07 -10.04 -10.65
CA GLU A 43 1.02 -9.17 -11.12
C GLU A 43 0.53 -8.07 -12.07
N LEU A 44 -0.37 -8.45 -13.01
CA LEU A 44 -0.95 -7.49 -13.94
C LEU A 44 -1.89 -6.52 -13.25
N ALA A 45 -2.71 -7.00 -12.30
CA ALA A 45 -3.65 -6.16 -11.57
C ALA A 45 -2.92 -5.07 -10.75
N SER A 46 -1.88 -5.46 -9.99
CA SER A 46 -1.09 -4.54 -9.17
C SER A 46 -0.38 -3.51 -10.04
N LYS A 47 0.25 -3.94 -11.12
CA LYS A 47 0.94 -3.06 -12.06
C LYS A 47 -0.01 -2.06 -12.72
N ILE A 48 -1.13 -2.53 -13.30
CA ILE A 48 -2.11 -1.66 -13.96
C ILE A 48 -2.65 -0.63 -12.95
N ALA A 49 -3.05 -1.07 -11.75
CA ALA A 49 -3.59 -0.16 -10.74
C ALA A 49 -2.61 0.95 -10.37
N CYS A 50 -1.36 0.60 -10.10
CA CYS A 50 -0.32 1.57 -9.73
C CYS A 50 -0.02 2.56 -10.87
N GLU A 51 0.24 2.06 -12.09
CA GLU A 51 0.56 2.89 -13.25
C GLU A 51 -0.58 3.83 -13.64
N GLU A 52 -1.84 3.36 -13.58
CA GLU A 52 -3.01 4.19 -13.92
C GLU A 52 -3.27 5.28 -12.88
N VAL A 53 -3.07 5.02 -11.58
CA VAL A 53 -3.15 6.06 -10.54
C VAL A 53 -2.11 7.15 -10.78
N ILE A 54 -0.85 6.77 -10.99
CA ILE A 54 0.23 7.74 -11.24
C ILE A 54 -0.03 8.55 -12.52
N THR A 55 -0.42 7.87 -13.60
CA THR A 55 -0.69 8.52 -14.89
C THR A 55 -1.87 9.48 -14.80
N PHE A 56 -2.95 9.08 -14.10
CA PHE A 56 -4.12 9.93 -13.92
C PHE A 56 -3.79 11.18 -13.11
N VAL A 57 -3.11 11.05 -11.96
CA VAL A 57 -2.71 12.20 -11.14
C VAL A 57 -1.79 13.12 -11.93
N LYS A 58 -0.77 12.57 -12.61
CA LYS A 58 0.16 13.34 -13.45
C LYS A 58 -0.56 14.19 -14.51
N SER A 59 -1.62 13.65 -15.11
CA SER A 59 -2.35 14.32 -16.20
C SER A 59 -3.40 15.31 -15.69
N ASN A 60 -3.91 15.13 -14.47
CA ASN A 60 -5.09 15.83 -13.99
C ASN A 60 -4.87 16.68 -12.74
N PHE A 61 -3.68 16.68 -12.13
CA PHE A 61 -3.40 17.37 -10.86
C PHE A 61 -3.79 18.85 -10.88
N ASN A 62 -3.54 19.55 -11.99
CA ASN A 62 -3.84 20.97 -12.14
C ASN A 62 -5.24 21.25 -12.77
N THR A 63 -6.01 20.22 -13.12
CA THR A 63 -7.34 20.37 -13.76
C THR A 63 -8.47 19.91 -12.86
N ILE A 64 -8.21 19.07 -11.88
CA ILE A 64 -9.15 18.56 -10.89
C ILE A 64 -8.87 19.20 -9.53
N ASN A 65 -9.88 19.35 -8.67
CA ASN A 65 -9.66 19.72 -7.28
C ASN A 65 -8.63 18.78 -6.64
N LYS A 66 -7.58 19.36 -6.05
CA LYS A 66 -6.45 18.62 -5.48
C LYS A 66 -6.88 17.64 -4.40
N GLU A 67 -7.95 17.94 -3.63
CA GLU A 67 -8.49 17.04 -2.62
C GLU A 67 -9.22 15.82 -3.20
N GLU A 68 -9.69 15.92 -4.46
CA GLU A 68 -10.44 14.85 -5.14
C GLU A 68 -9.59 14.04 -6.13
N VAL A 69 -8.42 14.56 -6.55
CA VAL A 69 -7.65 13.97 -7.64
C VAL A 69 -7.20 12.54 -7.31
N LEU A 70 -6.78 12.28 -6.07
CA LEU A 70 -6.36 10.94 -5.65
C LEU A 70 -7.52 9.95 -5.69
N LYS A 71 -8.69 10.34 -5.15
CA LYS A 71 -9.89 9.50 -5.20
C LYS A 71 -10.28 9.15 -6.63
N LYS A 72 -10.37 10.16 -7.50
CA LYS A 72 -10.74 9.97 -8.92
C LYS A 72 -9.70 9.10 -9.67
N ALA A 73 -8.42 9.23 -9.33
CA ALA A 73 -7.37 8.38 -9.89
C ALA A 73 -7.58 6.91 -9.53
N ILE A 74 -7.94 6.62 -8.27
CA ILE A 74 -8.17 5.25 -7.81
C ILE A 74 -9.46 4.69 -8.39
N GLU A 75 -10.53 5.48 -8.49
CA GLU A 75 -11.77 5.07 -9.16
C GLU A 75 -11.52 4.72 -10.64
N TYR A 76 -10.70 5.52 -11.32
CA TYR A 76 -10.29 5.26 -12.70
C TYR A 76 -9.44 3.99 -12.83
N ALA A 77 -8.44 3.82 -11.97
CA ALA A 77 -7.61 2.63 -11.94
C ALA A 77 -8.43 1.36 -11.64
N ASN A 78 -9.40 1.45 -10.72
CA ASN A 78 -10.32 0.35 -10.45
C ASN A 78 -11.09 -0.08 -11.70
N LEU A 79 -11.61 0.88 -12.45
CA LEU A 79 -12.33 0.58 -13.70
C LEU A 79 -11.40 -0.09 -14.72
N LYS A 80 -10.15 0.37 -14.86
CA LYS A 80 -9.18 -0.23 -15.78
C LYS A 80 -8.83 -1.67 -15.43
N VAL A 81 -8.57 -1.96 -14.16
CA VAL A 81 -8.31 -3.34 -13.71
C VAL A 81 -9.55 -4.21 -13.91
N TYR A 82 -10.75 -3.69 -13.58
CA TYR A 82 -12.01 -4.40 -13.77
C TYR A 82 -12.27 -4.73 -15.24
N GLU A 83 -12.12 -3.76 -16.16
CA GLU A 83 -12.28 -3.95 -17.60
C GLU A 83 -11.28 -4.99 -18.14
N PHE A 84 -10.01 -4.89 -17.72
CA PHE A 84 -8.97 -5.84 -18.13
C PHE A 84 -9.29 -7.25 -17.64
N GLY A 85 -9.68 -7.42 -16.37
CA GLY A 85 -10.07 -8.71 -15.80
C GLY A 85 -11.26 -9.38 -16.48
N HIS A 86 -12.10 -8.60 -17.18
CA HIS A 86 -13.25 -9.10 -17.95
C HIS A 86 -12.95 -9.27 -19.45
N SER A 87 -11.76 -8.87 -19.92
CA SER A 87 -11.38 -8.99 -21.32
C SER A 87 -11.07 -10.41 -21.75
N ASP A 88 -10.56 -11.25 -20.85
CA ASP A 88 -10.27 -12.66 -21.09
C ASP A 88 -10.57 -13.49 -19.83
N LYS A 89 -10.96 -14.76 -20.02
CA LYS A 89 -11.23 -15.70 -18.91
C LYS A 89 -10.01 -15.99 -18.06
N GLU A 90 -8.81 -15.87 -18.62
CA GLU A 90 -7.54 -16.06 -17.91
C GLU A 90 -7.34 -15.04 -16.80
N TYR A 91 -7.87 -13.82 -16.96
CA TYR A 91 -7.76 -12.71 -16.00
C TYR A 91 -8.96 -12.56 -15.08
N ASN A 92 -9.97 -13.45 -15.23
CA ASN A 92 -11.20 -13.35 -14.47
C ASN A 92 -10.96 -13.46 -12.96
N GLY A 93 -11.45 -12.47 -12.21
CA GLY A 93 -11.29 -12.40 -10.77
C GLY A 93 -9.95 -11.83 -10.29
N MET A 94 -9.14 -11.28 -11.21
CA MET A 94 -7.96 -10.51 -10.82
C MET A 94 -8.34 -9.29 -9.98
N GLY A 95 -7.46 -8.92 -9.08
CA GLY A 95 -7.62 -7.72 -8.27
C GLY A 95 -6.31 -7.37 -7.57
N THR A 96 -6.32 -6.28 -6.84
CA THR A 96 -5.15 -5.85 -6.07
C THR A 96 -5.58 -4.98 -4.89
N THR A 97 -4.77 -4.95 -3.84
CA THR A 97 -4.85 -3.87 -2.85
C THR A 97 -4.33 -2.58 -3.47
N LEU A 98 -4.56 -1.47 -2.80
CA LEU A 98 -3.92 -0.21 -3.13
C LEU A 98 -3.80 0.65 -1.87
N VAL A 99 -2.59 1.07 -1.53
CA VAL A 99 -2.34 2.15 -0.59
C VAL A 99 -1.55 3.24 -1.29
N ALA A 100 -2.01 4.48 -1.20
CA ALA A 100 -1.36 5.62 -1.84
C ALA A 100 -1.27 6.81 -0.89
N CYS A 101 -0.21 7.61 -1.05
CA CYS A 101 -0.02 8.86 -0.31
C CYS A 101 0.31 9.99 -1.28
N LEU A 102 -0.57 10.98 -1.33
CA LEU A 102 -0.38 12.23 -2.06
C LEU A 102 0.09 13.31 -1.09
N VAL A 103 1.32 13.77 -1.25
CA VAL A 103 1.92 14.88 -0.49
C VAL A 103 1.87 16.12 -1.36
N THR A 104 1.28 17.20 -0.86
CA THR A 104 1.25 18.51 -1.52
C THR A 104 1.85 19.57 -0.59
N ASN A 105 1.99 20.79 -1.07
CA ASN A 105 2.39 21.92 -0.21
C ASN A 105 1.33 22.25 0.87
N GLU A 106 0.06 21.90 0.63
CA GLU A 106 -1.08 22.29 1.47
C GLU A 106 -1.51 21.19 2.43
N PHE A 107 -1.53 19.91 1.99
CA PHE A 107 -2.00 18.76 2.76
C PHE A 107 -1.28 17.46 2.37
N ILE A 108 -1.46 16.45 3.19
CA ILE A 108 -1.10 15.06 2.90
C ILE A 108 -2.39 14.24 2.92
N GLN A 109 -2.64 13.47 1.86
CA GLN A 109 -3.80 12.61 1.76
C GLN A 109 -3.36 11.17 1.54
N VAL A 110 -3.85 10.26 2.38
CA VAL A 110 -3.64 8.81 2.25
C VAL A 110 -4.93 8.17 1.81
N ALA A 111 -4.84 7.28 0.83
CA ALA A 111 -5.96 6.47 0.36
C ALA A 111 -5.67 4.98 0.58
N ASN A 112 -6.69 4.21 0.93
CA ASN A 112 -6.56 2.76 1.15
C ASN A 112 -7.72 1.96 0.56
N VAL A 113 -7.37 0.86 -0.10
CA VAL A 113 -8.26 -0.25 -0.50
C VAL A 113 -7.50 -1.55 -0.28
N GLY A 114 -7.93 -2.39 0.65
CA GLY A 114 -7.25 -3.64 1.01
C GLY A 114 -6.56 -3.57 2.36
N ASP A 115 -5.55 -4.41 2.56
CA ASP A 115 -4.80 -4.59 3.81
C ASP A 115 -3.32 -4.17 3.73
N SER A 116 -2.88 -3.65 2.59
CA SER A 116 -1.63 -2.86 2.52
C SER A 116 -1.75 -1.62 3.39
N SER A 117 -0.65 -1.15 3.96
CA SER A 117 -0.70 -0.21 5.07
C SER A 117 0.13 1.05 4.84
N CYS A 118 -0.35 2.17 5.39
CA CYS A 118 0.39 3.42 5.55
C CYS A 118 0.65 3.70 7.02
N PHE A 119 1.90 4.02 7.35
CA PHE A 119 2.33 4.43 8.69
C PHE A 119 2.99 5.80 8.63
N GLY A 120 2.76 6.60 9.68
CA GLY A 120 3.49 7.83 9.96
C GLY A 120 4.45 7.62 11.12
N ILE A 121 5.66 8.18 11.02
CA ILE A 121 6.75 7.99 11.98
C ILE A 121 7.25 9.36 12.45
N LYS A 122 7.31 9.55 13.77
CA LYS A 122 7.87 10.75 14.40
C LYS A 122 8.42 10.41 15.79
N ASN A 123 9.62 10.89 16.11
CA ASN A 123 10.26 10.69 17.42
C ASN A 123 10.27 9.20 17.85
N GLU A 124 10.62 8.30 16.93
CA GLU A 124 10.64 6.84 17.17
C GLU A 124 9.25 6.23 17.50
N VAL A 125 8.17 6.95 17.24
CA VAL A 125 6.80 6.45 17.39
C VAL A 125 6.21 6.19 16.01
N ILE A 126 5.70 4.97 15.79
CA ILE A 126 4.97 4.59 14.57
C ILE A 126 3.48 4.64 14.85
N THR A 127 2.74 5.30 13.97
CA THR A 127 1.28 5.34 14.00
C THR A 127 0.74 4.79 12.68
N LYS A 128 -0.10 3.75 12.74
CA LYS A 128 -0.82 3.25 11.55
C LYS A 128 -1.89 4.28 11.19
N ILE A 129 -1.88 4.74 9.94
CA ILE A 129 -2.82 5.74 9.42
C ILE A 129 -4.02 5.03 8.78
N THR A 130 -3.77 3.97 8.03
CA THR A 130 -4.80 3.19 7.34
C THR A 130 -5.46 2.16 8.26
N LYS A 131 -6.65 1.75 7.88
CA LYS A 131 -7.38 0.64 8.48
C LYS A 131 -7.51 -0.48 7.44
N ASP A 132 -7.24 -1.73 7.84
CA ASP A 132 -7.26 -2.84 6.90
C ASP A 132 -8.69 -3.20 6.50
N HIS A 133 -8.89 -3.49 5.23
CA HIS A 133 -10.13 -4.09 4.73
C HIS A 133 -9.95 -5.61 4.70
N SER A 134 -9.99 -6.23 5.87
CA SER A 134 -9.84 -7.67 6.05
C SER A 134 -10.92 -8.22 6.99
N LEU A 135 -11.21 -9.51 6.83
CA LEU A 135 -12.19 -10.21 7.69
C LEU A 135 -11.83 -10.07 9.17
N VAL A 136 -10.54 -10.20 9.51
CA VAL A 136 -10.10 -10.09 10.91
C VAL A 136 -10.28 -8.69 11.48
N GLN A 137 -10.11 -7.66 10.65
CA GLN A 137 -10.36 -6.28 11.07
C GLN A 137 -11.86 -6.03 11.31
N GLU A 138 -12.73 -6.56 10.47
CA GLU A 138 -14.18 -6.48 10.69
C GLU A 138 -14.61 -7.19 11.98
N LEU A 139 -14.04 -8.37 12.25
CA LEU A 139 -14.30 -9.12 13.50
C LEU A 139 -13.79 -8.38 14.74
N LEU A 140 -12.64 -7.68 14.64
CA LEU A 140 -12.12 -6.81 15.69
C LEU A 140 -13.06 -5.63 15.96
N ASP A 141 -13.54 -4.97 14.90
CA ASP A 141 -14.40 -3.78 15.00
C ASP A 141 -15.72 -4.08 15.72
N ILE A 142 -16.32 -5.25 15.48
CA ILE A 142 -17.54 -5.67 16.16
C ILE A 142 -17.27 -6.36 17.52
N GLY A 143 -16.01 -6.43 17.96
CA GLY A 143 -15.61 -7.01 19.24
C GLY A 143 -15.75 -8.53 19.30
N SER A 144 -15.84 -9.23 18.17
CA SER A 144 -15.98 -10.70 18.13
C SER A 144 -14.68 -11.43 18.43
N ILE A 145 -13.54 -10.79 18.20
CA ILE A 145 -12.21 -11.33 18.50
C ILE A 145 -11.32 -10.23 19.13
N THR A 146 -10.29 -10.66 19.85
CA THR A 146 -9.25 -9.79 20.40
C THR A 146 -8.11 -9.58 19.41
N ASN A 147 -7.25 -8.59 19.63
CA ASN A 147 -6.04 -8.37 18.83
C ASN A 147 -5.11 -9.60 18.79
N GLU A 148 -5.01 -10.36 19.88
CA GLU A 148 -4.17 -11.56 19.92
C GLU A 148 -4.78 -12.71 19.11
N GLU A 149 -6.10 -12.85 19.09
CA GLU A 149 -6.81 -13.83 18.27
C GLU A 149 -6.72 -13.47 16.79
N ALA A 150 -6.83 -12.17 16.43
CA ALA A 150 -6.69 -11.70 15.06
C ALA A 150 -5.35 -12.08 14.43
N LYS A 151 -4.23 -11.92 15.16
CA LYS A 151 -2.88 -12.28 14.70
C LYS A 151 -2.73 -13.75 14.34
N ARG A 152 -3.50 -14.64 14.97
CA ARG A 152 -3.44 -16.10 14.80
C ARG A 152 -4.64 -16.67 14.06
N HIS A 153 -5.53 -15.79 13.58
CA HIS A 153 -6.75 -16.22 12.92
C HIS A 153 -6.43 -16.99 11.61
N PRO A 154 -7.05 -18.14 11.34
CA PRO A 154 -6.76 -18.95 10.15
C PRO A 154 -7.11 -18.21 8.84
N GLN A 155 -8.02 -17.25 8.89
CA GLN A 155 -8.48 -16.44 7.75
C GLN A 155 -7.95 -15.00 7.82
N LYS A 156 -6.79 -14.76 8.43
CA LYS A 156 -6.23 -13.40 8.58
C LYS A 156 -5.90 -12.72 7.25
N ASN A 157 -5.65 -13.49 6.19
CA ASN A 157 -5.31 -13.00 4.86
C ASN A 157 -6.55 -12.83 3.94
N ILE A 158 -7.78 -12.93 4.47
CA ILE A 158 -8.98 -12.68 3.67
C ILE A 158 -9.24 -11.18 3.66
N ILE A 159 -9.05 -10.56 2.48
CA ILE A 159 -9.40 -9.16 2.24
C ILE A 159 -10.88 -9.03 1.86
N THR A 160 -11.52 -7.93 2.28
CA THR A 160 -12.94 -7.66 2.03
C THR A 160 -13.18 -6.59 0.98
N ARG A 161 -12.12 -5.84 0.62
CA ARG A 161 -12.12 -4.85 -0.47
C ARG A 161 -10.86 -4.98 -1.30
N ALA A 162 -11.02 -4.87 -2.63
CA ALA A 162 -9.92 -4.86 -3.58
C ALA A 162 -10.28 -4.07 -4.84
N ILE A 163 -9.27 -3.48 -5.47
CA ILE A 163 -9.32 -2.85 -6.79
C ILE A 163 -9.57 -3.92 -7.84
N GLY A 164 -10.44 -3.64 -8.81
CA GLY A 164 -10.68 -4.47 -9.99
C GLY A 164 -11.68 -5.62 -9.80
N THR A 165 -12.10 -5.94 -8.57
CA THR A 165 -13.05 -7.03 -8.30
C THR A 165 -14.51 -6.65 -8.59
N LYS A 166 -14.82 -5.36 -8.56
CA LYS A 166 -16.13 -4.77 -8.88
C LYS A 166 -15.94 -3.51 -9.70
N ASN A 167 -16.95 -3.13 -10.48
CA ASN A 167 -16.91 -1.89 -11.26
C ASN A 167 -16.83 -0.61 -10.41
N LEU A 168 -17.32 -0.65 -9.18
CA LEU A 168 -17.20 0.42 -8.20
C LEU A 168 -16.47 -0.09 -6.96
N VAL A 169 -15.62 0.74 -6.39
CA VAL A 169 -14.84 0.45 -5.18
C VAL A 169 -15.05 1.55 -4.14
N GLU A 170 -15.18 1.15 -2.89
CA GLU A 170 -15.20 2.07 -1.77
C GLU A 170 -13.75 2.32 -1.30
N ILE A 171 -13.37 3.61 -1.22
CA ILE A 171 -12.00 4.05 -0.94
C ILE A 171 -12.00 4.78 0.41
N ASP A 172 -11.18 4.35 1.34
CA ASP A 172 -10.94 5.10 2.57
C ASP A 172 -9.91 6.21 2.31
N LEU A 173 -10.25 7.43 2.73
CA LEU A 173 -9.37 8.61 2.62
C LEU A 173 -9.07 9.18 4.00
N PHE A 174 -7.79 9.46 4.24
CA PHE A 174 -7.29 10.04 5.47
C PHE A 174 -6.51 11.32 5.14
N VAL A 175 -6.91 12.44 5.75
CA VAL A 175 -6.15 13.69 5.67
C VAL A 175 -5.20 13.74 6.87
N VAL A 176 -3.93 13.95 6.59
CA VAL A 176 -2.87 14.05 7.60
C VAL A 176 -2.37 15.49 7.62
N GLU A 177 -2.34 16.09 8.81
CA GLU A 177 -1.79 17.43 8.99
C GLU A 177 -0.31 17.48 8.60
N LYS A 178 0.10 18.56 7.96
CA LYS A 178 1.52 18.82 7.65
C LYS A 178 2.35 18.80 8.93
N ASN A 179 3.56 18.25 8.84
CA ASN A 179 4.49 18.14 9.97
C ASN A 179 4.03 17.24 11.13
N LYS A 180 2.91 16.50 10.97
CA LYS A 180 2.49 15.51 11.96
C LYS A 180 3.48 14.37 12.08
N PHE A 181 4.05 13.96 10.95
CA PHE A 181 5.08 12.92 10.84
C PHE A 181 6.28 13.43 10.04
N ASP A 182 7.47 12.94 10.37
CA ASP A 182 8.71 13.28 9.69
C ASP A 182 8.99 12.29 8.54
N LEU A 183 8.52 11.04 8.71
CA LEU A 183 8.69 9.96 7.74
C LEU A 183 7.38 9.19 7.58
N PHE A 184 7.13 8.71 6.37
CA PHE A 184 6.02 7.82 6.04
C PHE A 184 6.56 6.49 5.51
N MET A 185 5.82 5.42 5.79
CA MET A 185 6.06 4.08 5.25
C MET A 185 4.78 3.55 4.63
N LEU A 186 4.84 3.21 3.33
CA LEU A 186 3.83 2.37 2.68
C LEU A 186 4.41 0.96 2.53
N CYS A 187 3.62 -0.06 2.82
CA CYS A 187 4.07 -1.44 2.64
C CYS A 187 2.90 -2.41 2.40
N THR A 188 3.22 -3.54 1.77
CA THR A 188 2.34 -4.69 1.69
C THR A 188 2.35 -5.48 3.01
N ASP A 189 1.41 -6.39 3.16
CA ASP A 189 1.24 -7.24 4.35
C ASP A 189 2.40 -8.20 4.57
N GLY A 190 3.14 -8.58 3.49
CA GLY A 190 4.35 -9.39 3.58
C GLY A 190 5.46 -8.78 4.44
N LEU A 191 5.48 -7.44 4.62
CA LEU A 191 6.36 -6.82 5.61
C LEU A 191 5.76 -6.96 7.02
N THR A 192 4.53 -6.52 7.24
CA THR A 192 3.92 -6.40 8.57
C THR A 192 3.51 -7.73 9.18
N ASN A 193 3.33 -8.77 8.38
CA ASN A 193 3.11 -10.13 8.85
C ASN A 193 4.36 -10.76 9.51
N GLU A 194 5.56 -10.30 9.14
CA GLU A 194 6.83 -10.85 9.63
C GLU A 194 7.57 -9.89 10.58
N VAL A 195 7.46 -8.58 10.35
CA VAL A 195 8.22 -7.55 11.06
C VAL A 195 7.28 -6.72 11.94
N ASN A 196 7.55 -6.68 13.24
CA ASN A 196 6.78 -5.85 14.16
C ASN A 196 7.27 -4.39 14.12
N LEU A 197 6.44 -3.46 14.61
CA LEU A 197 6.74 -2.03 14.55
C LEU A 197 7.99 -1.60 15.34
N ASN A 198 8.35 -2.32 16.42
CA ASN A 198 9.58 -2.04 17.16
C ASN A 198 10.82 -2.39 16.33
N ASP A 199 10.76 -3.47 15.57
CA ASP A 199 11.84 -3.85 14.65
C ASP A 199 12.00 -2.83 13.52
N VAL A 200 10.90 -2.25 13.04
CA VAL A 200 10.94 -1.15 12.04
C VAL A 200 11.69 0.04 12.64
N ILE A 201 11.33 0.51 13.84
CA ILE A 201 12.03 1.61 14.52
C ILE A 201 13.52 1.32 14.69
N ASN A 202 13.86 0.12 15.16
CA ASN A 202 15.26 -0.27 15.34
C ASN A 202 16.05 -0.27 14.02
N THR A 203 15.41 -0.62 12.92
CA THR A 203 16.01 -0.60 11.58
C THR A 203 16.23 0.82 11.07
N LEU A 204 15.29 1.71 11.35
CA LEU A 204 15.35 3.13 10.92
C LEU A 204 16.31 3.96 11.79
N ARG A 205 16.59 3.53 13.02
CA ARG A 205 17.43 4.28 13.95
C ARG A 205 18.85 4.44 13.42
N GLY A 206 19.27 5.69 13.19
CA GLY A 206 20.59 6.03 12.69
C GLY A 206 20.83 5.72 11.20
N GLU A 207 19.79 5.35 10.47
CA GLU A 207 19.87 5.15 9.02
C GLU A 207 19.35 6.40 8.30
N GLU A 208 20.26 7.10 7.65
CA GLU A 208 19.92 8.32 6.89
C GLU A 208 19.54 8.01 5.44
N ASN A 209 19.96 6.85 4.92
CA ASN A 209 19.64 6.44 3.56
C ASN A 209 18.39 5.57 3.54
N LEU A 210 17.29 6.10 3.01
CA LEU A 210 15.99 5.40 2.99
C LEU A 210 16.00 4.16 2.09
N GLU A 211 16.81 4.11 1.05
CA GLU A 211 16.97 2.91 0.21
C GLU A 211 17.61 1.77 1.02
N ASN A 212 18.68 2.08 1.77
CA ASN A 212 19.31 1.11 2.67
C ASN A 212 18.34 0.65 3.78
N ALA A 213 17.52 1.57 4.30
CA ALA A 213 16.49 1.22 5.28
C ALA A 213 15.48 0.22 4.70
N CYS A 214 15.00 0.45 3.48
CA CYS A 214 14.12 -0.49 2.78
C CYS A 214 14.79 -1.86 2.59
N GLU A 215 16.05 -1.92 2.16
CA GLU A 215 16.79 -3.19 2.01
C GLU A 215 16.91 -3.96 3.32
N LYS A 216 17.17 -3.26 4.43
CA LYS A 216 17.24 -3.87 5.76
C LYS A 216 15.88 -4.42 6.21
N LEU A 217 14.79 -3.69 5.95
CA LEU A 217 13.43 -4.14 6.27
C LEU A 217 13.05 -5.39 5.47
N ILE A 218 13.32 -5.42 4.17
CA ILE A 218 13.14 -6.61 3.32
C ILE A 218 13.96 -7.80 3.87
N SER A 219 15.24 -7.58 4.13
CA SER A 219 16.14 -8.62 4.64
C SER A 219 15.66 -9.16 5.99
N LEU A 220 15.16 -8.28 6.86
CA LEU A 220 14.62 -8.67 8.16
C LEU A 220 13.33 -9.50 7.99
N SER A 221 12.40 -9.10 7.11
CA SER A 221 11.19 -9.88 6.82
C SER A 221 11.56 -11.28 6.29
N LYS A 222 12.49 -11.35 5.34
CA LYS A 222 12.99 -12.64 4.81
C LYS A 222 13.63 -13.50 5.89
N SER A 223 14.40 -12.93 6.82
CA SER A 223 15.01 -13.68 7.91
C SER A 223 14.01 -14.27 8.90
N LYS A 224 12.81 -13.68 8.99
CA LYS A 224 11.71 -14.12 9.87
C LYS A 224 10.71 -15.06 9.19
N GLY A 225 10.90 -15.30 7.90
CA GLY A 225 10.04 -16.22 7.14
C GLY A 225 9.99 -15.85 5.66
N GLY A 226 9.68 -14.59 5.36
CA GLY A 226 9.54 -14.10 3.98
C GLY A 226 8.50 -14.91 3.21
N ARG A 227 7.35 -15.17 3.83
CA ARG A 227 6.35 -16.10 3.31
C ARG A 227 5.54 -15.53 2.15
N ASP A 228 5.56 -14.21 1.98
CA ASP A 228 4.89 -13.48 0.92
C ASP A 228 5.82 -12.58 0.13
N ASN A 229 5.30 -11.93 -0.92
CA ASN A 229 5.94 -10.79 -1.57
C ASN A 229 6.06 -9.65 -0.57
N ILE A 230 7.13 -8.87 -0.62
CA ILE A 230 7.45 -7.87 0.38
C ILE A 230 7.79 -6.57 -0.33
N THR A 231 6.98 -5.56 -0.13
CA THR A 231 7.18 -4.25 -0.75
C THR A 231 7.11 -3.13 0.27
N VAL A 232 8.03 -2.18 0.20
CA VAL A 232 8.09 -1.02 1.09
C VAL A 232 8.56 0.23 0.37
N ILE A 233 7.90 1.36 0.63
CA ILE A 233 8.35 2.71 0.28
C ILE A 233 8.51 3.52 1.58
N LEU A 234 9.64 4.22 1.70
CA LEU A 234 9.91 5.18 2.77
C LEU A 234 10.13 6.57 2.15
N PHE A 235 9.47 7.60 2.68
CA PHE A 235 9.56 8.97 2.17
C PHE A 235 9.25 10.02 3.25
N GLY A 236 9.78 11.23 3.07
CA GLY A 236 9.47 12.38 3.93
C GLY A 236 8.09 12.99 3.64
N GLY A 237 7.55 13.74 4.61
CA GLY A 237 6.26 14.44 4.48
C GLY A 237 6.33 15.79 3.72
N GLU A 238 7.42 16.08 3.04
CA GLU A 238 7.63 17.31 2.26
C GLU A 238 7.63 17.01 0.76
N VAL A 239 7.28 18.02 -0.05
CA VAL A 239 7.33 17.97 -1.53
C VAL A 239 8.74 18.26 -2.00
#